data_626fe8d21748d4c2afaa5f051218e27e
#
_entry.id   626fe8d21748d4c2afaa5f051218e27e
#
_cell.length_a   1.000
_cell.length_b   1.000
_cell.length_c   1.000
_cell.angle_alpha   90.00
_cell.angle_beta   90.00
_cell.angle_gamma   90.00
#
_symmetry.space_group_name_H-M   'P 1'
#
loop_
_entity.id
_entity.type
_entity.pdbx_description
1 polymer ?
#
loop_
_entity_poly.entity_id
_entity_poly.type
_entity_poly.pdbx_seq_one_letter_code
_entity_poly.pdbx_strand_id
1 'polypeptide(L)'
;MKAFDDINAELENDWTWRFAELVRLENIYKFVEENSKIVVRKAQILLLYSHFEGYTKFAFLYYIIAINESNTKIKNLTSMLKAAAMHNVFREYKNLNKTGKYFPKGLPNETELKECSRRLEFVERFHLFLDDIASIPDEISDTQSNLKPEVLYKILFQL
;
A
#
# COMPACT_ATOMS: atom_id res chain seq x y z
N MET A 1 17.15 10.33 5.57
CA MET A 1 16.18 9.57 6.41
C MET A 1 15.37 10.60 7.18
N LYS A 2 14.07 10.70 6.90
CA LYS A 2 13.18 11.48 7.77
C LYS A 2 13.30 10.91 9.17
N ALA A 3 13.52 11.76 10.18
CA ALA A 3 13.51 11.33 11.55
C ALA A 3 12.12 10.78 11.90
N PHE A 4 12.05 9.85 12.84
CA PHE A 4 10.75 9.31 13.30
C PHE A 4 9.81 10.41 13.78
N ASP A 5 10.37 11.47 14.36
CA ASP A 5 9.64 12.65 14.79
C ASP A 5 9.00 13.42 13.62
N ASP A 6 9.67 13.49 12.46
CA ASP A 6 9.10 14.11 11.25
C ASP A 6 7.89 13.34 10.72
N ILE A 7 7.94 12.01 10.78
CA ILE A 7 6.81 11.14 10.35
C ILE A 7 5.61 11.35 11.29
N ASN A 8 5.85 11.35 12.59
CA ASN A 8 4.79 11.60 13.57
C ASN A 8 4.16 12.99 13.38
N ALA A 9 4.97 14.02 13.16
CA ALA A 9 4.47 15.38 12.92
C ALA A 9 3.57 15.44 11.68
N GLU A 10 3.92 14.77 10.60
CA GLU A 10 3.10 14.72 9.38
C GLU A 10 1.78 13.95 9.59
N LEU A 11 1.82 12.84 10.33
CA LEU A 11 0.61 12.08 10.68
C LEU A 11 -0.31 12.91 11.59
N GLU A 12 0.24 13.62 12.56
CA GLU A 12 -0.51 14.51 13.44
C GLU A 12 -1.14 15.70 12.68
N ASN A 13 -0.40 16.28 11.73
CA ASN A 13 -0.90 17.35 10.87
C ASN A 13 -2.07 16.88 10.02
N ASP A 14 -1.94 15.71 9.37
CA ASP A 14 -3.01 15.13 8.55
C ASP A 14 -4.24 14.78 9.40
N TRP A 15 -4.06 14.22 10.58
CA TRP A 15 -5.13 13.96 11.53
C TRP A 15 -5.83 15.24 11.99
N THR A 16 -5.06 16.28 12.32
CA THR A 16 -5.57 17.53 12.90
C THR A 16 -6.56 18.23 11.99
N TRP A 17 -6.25 18.38 10.71
CA TRP A 17 -7.18 19.06 9.80
C TRP A 17 -8.44 18.22 9.54
N ARG A 18 -8.31 16.90 9.43
CA ARG A 18 -9.46 15.98 9.27
C ARG A 18 -10.39 16.05 10.47
N PHE A 19 -9.81 16.02 11.67
CA PHE A 19 -10.59 16.15 12.91
C PHE A 19 -11.27 17.52 13.01
N ALA A 20 -10.59 18.59 12.63
CA ALA A 20 -11.17 19.93 12.61
C ALA A 20 -12.39 20.05 11.67
N GLU A 21 -12.38 19.37 10.53
CA GLU A 21 -13.55 19.33 9.63
C GLU A 21 -14.75 18.61 10.27
N LEU A 22 -14.52 17.47 10.91
CA LEU A 22 -15.59 16.75 11.62
C LEU A 22 -16.19 17.61 12.74
N VAL A 23 -15.34 18.30 13.53
CA VAL A 23 -15.81 19.22 14.57
C VAL A 23 -16.61 20.39 14.00
N ARG A 24 -16.17 20.96 12.88
CA ARG A 24 -16.93 22.04 12.21
C ARG A 24 -18.30 21.55 11.77
N LEU A 25 -18.40 20.37 11.18
CA LEU A 25 -19.68 19.81 10.75
C LEU A 25 -20.59 19.47 11.94
N GLU A 26 -20.04 18.97 13.04
CA GLU A 26 -20.80 18.77 14.28
C GLU A 26 -21.32 20.09 14.87
N ASN A 27 -20.53 21.16 14.80
CA ASN A 27 -21.00 22.48 15.22
C ASN A 27 -22.12 23.03 14.31
N ILE A 28 -22.01 22.84 13.01
CA ILE A 28 -23.09 23.20 12.07
C ILE A 28 -24.38 22.45 12.42
N TYR A 29 -24.29 21.16 12.72
CA TYR A 29 -25.44 20.32 13.07
C TYR A 29 -26.28 20.88 14.22
N LYS A 30 -25.65 21.55 15.20
CA LYS A 30 -26.35 22.16 16.36
C LYS A 30 -27.32 23.28 15.98
N PHE A 31 -27.10 23.95 14.83
CA PHE A 31 -27.88 25.08 14.37
C PHE A 31 -28.79 24.74 13.18
N VAL A 32 -28.80 23.48 12.73
CA VAL A 32 -29.62 23.03 11.61
C VAL A 32 -31.05 22.80 12.05
N GLU A 33 -31.99 23.21 11.22
CA GLU A 33 -33.43 22.94 11.41
C GLU A 33 -33.70 21.42 11.47
N GLU A 34 -34.69 21.02 12.27
CA GLU A 34 -35.02 19.62 12.54
C GLU A 34 -35.18 18.80 11.27
N ASN A 35 -35.86 19.33 10.26
CA ASN A 35 -36.12 18.67 8.98
C ASN A 35 -34.82 18.35 8.19
N SER A 36 -33.74 19.09 8.44
CA SER A 36 -32.45 18.95 7.74
C SER A 36 -31.42 18.15 8.54
N LYS A 37 -31.66 17.87 9.80
CA LYS A 37 -30.72 17.14 10.68
C LYS A 37 -30.33 15.79 10.14
N ILE A 38 -31.28 15.03 9.58
CA ILE A 38 -30.99 13.71 9.02
C ILE A 38 -30.03 13.77 7.83
N VAL A 39 -30.13 14.83 7.02
CA VAL A 39 -29.23 15.03 5.88
C VAL A 39 -27.83 15.33 6.35
N VAL A 40 -27.69 16.21 7.36
CA VAL A 40 -26.38 16.54 7.94
C VAL A 40 -25.75 15.33 8.61
N ARG A 41 -26.52 14.49 9.34
CA ARG A 41 -26.01 13.24 9.91
C ARG A 41 -25.49 12.25 8.86
N LYS A 42 -26.20 12.12 7.74
CA LYS A 42 -25.70 11.32 6.60
C LYS A 42 -24.39 11.88 6.05
N ALA A 43 -24.29 13.19 5.89
CA ALA A 43 -23.06 13.85 5.45
C ALA A 43 -21.90 13.62 6.43
N GLN A 44 -22.16 13.68 7.76
CA GLN A 44 -21.15 13.38 8.78
C GLN A 44 -20.62 11.95 8.68
N ILE A 45 -21.50 10.97 8.47
CA ILE A 45 -21.09 9.56 8.32
C ILE A 45 -20.21 9.39 7.08
N LEU A 46 -20.60 9.99 5.95
CA LEU A 46 -19.81 9.94 4.71
C LEU A 46 -18.45 10.61 4.89
N LEU A 47 -18.41 11.78 5.53
CA LEU A 47 -17.17 12.50 5.80
C LEU A 47 -16.26 11.70 6.74
N LEU A 48 -16.82 11.12 7.82
CA LEU A 48 -16.06 10.27 8.74
C LEU A 48 -15.41 9.09 8.02
N TYR A 49 -16.17 8.41 7.16
CA TYR A 49 -15.65 7.30 6.37
C TYR A 49 -14.53 7.76 5.42
N SER A 50 -14.74 8.87 4.71
CA SER A 50 -13.75 9.44 3.80
C SER A 50 -12.46 9.82 4.52
N HIS A 51 -12.57 10.43 5.71
CA HIS A 51 -11.41 10.78 6.51
C HIS A 51 -10.68 9.55 7.05
N PHE A 52 -11.42 8.54 7.52
CA PHE A 52 -10.85 7.29 7.99
C PHE A 52 -10.05 6.58 6.87
N GLU A 53 -10.64 6.45 5.68
CA GLU A 53 -9.96 5.86 4.53
C GLU A 53 -8.75 6.68 4.11
N GLY A 54 -8.93 8.00 3.96
CA GLY A 54 -7.86 8.90 3.56
C GLY A 54 -6.68 8.92 4.53
N TYR A 55 -6.95 8.96 5.85
CA TYR A 55 -5.90 8.89 6.88
C TYR A 55 -5.17 7.54 6.86
N THR A 56 -5.90 6.45 6.75
CA THR A 56 -5.31 5.10 6.69
C THR A 56 -4.37 4.96 5.49
N LYS A 57 -4.83 5.39 4.31
CA LYS A 57 -4.01 5.40 3.09
C LYS A 57 -2.76 6.27 3.25
N PHE A 58 -2.91 7.47 3.80
CA PHE A 58 -1.81 8.38 4.06
C PHE A 58 -0.78 7.76 5.02
N ALA A 59 -1.23 7.16 6.12
CA ALA A 59 -0.34 6.54 7.09
C ALA A 59 0.48 5.38 6.50
N PHE A 60 -0.16 4.50 5.72
CA PHE A 60 0.56 3.41 5.06
C PHE A 60 1.53 3.91 3.99
N LEU A 61 1.13 4.91 3.20
CA LEU A 61 2.01 5.51 2.21
C LEU A 61 3.24 6.14 2.87
N TYR A 62 3.04 6.87 3.97
CA TYR A 62 4.13 7.48 4.73
C TYR A 62 5.08 6.43 5.32
N TYR A 63 4.54 5.31 5.80
CA TYR A 63 5.33 4.18 6.27
C TYR A 63 6.20 3.58 5.15
N ILE A 64 5.62 3.38 3.95
CA ILE A 64 6.36 2.92 2.77
C ILE A 64 7.48 3.92 2.41
N ILE A 65 7.18 5.20 2.36
CA ILE A 65 8.17 6.26 2.06
C ILE A 65 9.32 6.21 3.07
N ALA A 66 9.02 6.07 4.37
CA ALA A 66 10.05 6.00 5.40
C ALA A 66 10.99 4.79 5.21
N ILE A 67 10.44 3.63 4.83
CA ILE A 67 11.25 2.44 4.54
C ILE A 67 12.12 2.69 3.29
N ASN A 68 11.53 3.21 2.21
CA ASN A 68 12.25 3.47 0.97
C ASN A 68 13.38 4.50 1.16
N GLU A 69 13.17 5.52 1.97
CA GLU A 69 14.19 6.54 2.30
C GLU A 69 15.26 6.05 3.29
N SER A 70 14.99 4.95 4.01
CA SER A 70 15.93 4.42 5.02
C SER A 70 17.23 3.86 4.43
N ASN A 71 17.29 3.65 3.13
CA ASN A 71 18.39 2.98 2.42
C ASN A 71 18.73 1.60 3.01
N THR A 72 17.76 0.96 3.64
CA THR A 72 17.95 -0.36 4.26
C THR A 72 17.99 -1.44 3.18
N LYS A 73 18.94 -2.35 3.28
CA LYS A 73 19.00 -3.51 2.41
C LYS A 73 17.85 -4.46 2.68
N ILE A 74 17.30 -5.08 1.63
CA ILE A 74 16.14 -5.97 1.72
C ILE A 74 16.38 -7.12 2.71
N LYS A 75 17.59 -7.68 2.75
CA LYS A 75 17.95 -8.74 3.72
C LYS A 75 17.74 -8.38 5.19
N ASN A 76 17.79 -7.10 5.52
CA ASN A 76 17.63 -6.58 6.89
C ASN A 76 16.17 -6.28 7.26
N LEU A 77 15.24 -6.37 6.32
CA LEU A 77 13.81 -6.19 6.55
C LEU A 77 13.19 -7.43 7.19
N THR A 78 11.99 -7.26 7.76
CA THR A 78 11.13 -8.39 8.16
C THR A 78 10.72 -9.21 6.94
N SER A 79 10.27 -10.44 7.14
CA SER A 79 9.82 -11.29 6.03
C SER A 79 8.65 -10.69 5.26
N MET A 80 7.74 -9.96 5.95
CA MET A 80 6.60 -9.28 5.33
C MET A 80 7.08 -8.16 4.42
N LEU A 81 7.94 -7.28 4.92
CA LEU A 81 8.51 -6.18 4.13
C LEU A 81 9.41 -6.67 2.98
N LYS A 82 10.11 -7.81 3.15
CA LYS A 82 10.82 -8.48 2.04
C LYS A 82 9.84 -8.89 0.94
N ALA A 83 8.72 -9.50 1.31
CA ALA A 83 7.69 -9.88 0.35
C ALA A 83 7.07 -8.66 -0.34
N ALA A 84 6.83 -7.57 0.40
CA ALA A 84 6.35 -6.30 -0.15
C ALA A 84 7.34 -5.70 -1.16
N ALA A 85 8.63 -5.62 -0.82
CA ALA A 85 9.68 -5.15 -1.72
C ALA A 85 9.82 -6.02 -2.99
N MET A 86 9.48 -7.32 -2.90
CA MET A 86 9.46 -8.26 -4.02
C MET A 86 8.14 -8.25 -4.83
N HIS A 87 7.20 -7.37 -4.53
CA HIS A 87 5.89 -7.33 -5.18
C HIS A 87 5.96 -7.41 -6.72
N ASN A 88 6.81 -6.60 -7.34
CA ASN A 88 6.98 -6.61 -8.79
C ASN A 88 7.55 -7.92 -9.32
N VAL A 89 8.47 -8.54 -8.58
CA VAL A 89 9.05 -9.85 -8.95
C VAL A 89 7.98 -10.93 -8.95
N PHE A 90 7.12 -10.95 -7.93
CA PHE A 90 5.99 -11.88 -7.86
C PHE A 90 4.93 -11.60 -8.92
N ARG A 91 4.66 -10.33 -9.23
CA ARG A 91 3.73 -9.95 -10.32
C ARG A 91 4.24 -10.44 -11.68
N GLU A 92 5.52 -10.27 -11.96
CA GLU A 92 6.14 -10.79 -13.16
C GLU A 92 6.12 -12.32 -13.24
N TYR A 93 6.42 -12.98 -12.12
CA TYR A 93 6.36 -14.45 -12.04
C TYR A 93 4.96 -14.99 -12.35
N LYS A 94 3.91 -14.33 -11.85
CA LYS A 94 2.50 -14.71 -12.09
C LYS A 94 2.02 -14.42 -13.52
N ASN A 95 2.73 -13.62 -14.30
CA ASN A 95 2.33 -13.30 -15.66
C ASN A 95 2.56 -14.49 -16.60
N LEU A 96 1.49 -15.20 -16.93
CA LEU A 96 1.53 -16.39 -17.78
C LEU A 96 2.00 -16.11 -19.22
N ASN A 97 1.89 -14.86 -19.68
CA ASN A 97 2.32 -14.46 -21.02
C ASN A 97 3.82 -14.13 -21.07
N LYS A 98 4.47 -13.94 -19.91
CA LYS A 98 5.89 -13.63 -19.87
C LYS A 98 6.72 -14.91 -20.09
N THR A 99 7.54 -14.90 -21.14
CA THR A 99 8.64 -15.85 -21.31
C THR A 99 9.83 -15.31 -20.53
N GLY A 100 10.35 -16.02 -19.53
CA GLY A 100 11.57 -15.59 -18.84
C GLY A 100 12.74 -15.39 -19.80
N LYS A 101 13.78 -14.65 -19.38
CA LYS A 101 14.97 -14.37 -20.21
C LYS A 101 15.73 -15.64 -20.63
N TYR A 102 15.53 -16.72 -19.89
CA TYR A 102 16.16 -18.02 -20.16
C TYR A 102 15.35 -18.94 -21.07
N PHE A 103 14.24 -18.43 -21.64
CA PHE A 103 13.44 -19.21 -22.59
C PHE A 103 14.17 -19.31 -23.93
N PRO A 104 14.65 -20.53 -24.32
CA PRO A 104 15.42 -20.68 -25.56
C PRO A 104 14.56 -20.36 -26.77
N LYS A 105 15.17 -19.69 -27.77
CA LYS A 105 14.53 -19.50 -29.08
C LYS A 105 14.33 -20.85 -29.75
N GLY A 106 13.14 -21.08 -30.30
CA GLY A 106 12.81 -22.29 -31.07
C GLY A 106 12.18 -23.43 -30.24
N LEU A 107 11.99 -23.26 -28.95
CA LEU A 107 11.16 -24.20 -28.18
C LEU A 107 9.66 -23.94 -28.43
N PRO A 108 8.83 -25.00 -28.30
CA PRO A 108 7.38 -24.86 -28.34
C PRO A 108 6.90 -23.79 -27.38
N ASN A 109 5.86 -23.06 -27.79
CA ASN A 109 5.27 -21.99 -26.96
C ASN A 109 4.33 -22.61 -25.90
N GLU A 110 4.85 -23.52 -25.09
CA GLU A 110 4.11 -24.22 -24.06
C GLU A 110 4.14 -23.49 -22.72
N THR A 111 3.01 -23.51 -22.04
CA THR A 111 2.83 -22.80 -20.76
C THR A 111 3.79 -23.32 -19.68
N GLU A 112 4.00 -24.63 -19.62
CA GLU A 112 4.90 -25.27 -18.64
C GLU A 112 6.36 -24.87 -18.85
N LEU A 113 6.84 -24.82 -20.09
CA LEU A 113 8.21 -24.40 -20.40
C LEU A 113 8.42 -22.92 -20.04
N LYS A 114 7.43 -22.08 -20.30
CA LYS A 114 7.45 -20.66 -19.87
C LYS A 114 7.49 -20.54 -18.36
N GLU A 115 6.74 -21.38 -17.65
CA GLU A 115 6.74 -21.41 -16.18
C GLU A 115 8.11 -21.82 -15.64
N CYS A 116 8.72 -22.89 -16.16
CA CYS A 116 10.06 -23.30 -15.78
C CYS A 116 11.10 -22.18 -15.98
N SER A 117 11.05 -21.48 -17.11
CA SER A 117 11.92 -20.34 -17.38
C SER A 117 11.71 -19.19 -16.37
N ARG A 118 10.46 -18.89 -15.99
CA ARG A 118 10.15 -17.87 -14.95
C ARG A 118 10.64 -18.30 -13.57
N ARG A 119 10.52 -19.59 -13.21
CA ARG A 119 11.03 -20.11 -11.95
C ARG A 119 12.55 -19.96 -11.84
N LEU A 120 13.27 -20.28 -12.92
CA LEU A 120 14.72 -20.09 -12.95
C LEU A 120 15.11 -18.63 -12.78
N GLU A 121 14.47 -17.74 -13.54
CA GLU A 121 14.69 -16.30 -13.44
C GLU A 121 14.36 -15.76 -12.05
N PHE A 122 13.30 -16.26 -11.41
CA PHE A 122 12.94 -15.89 -10.04
C PHE A 122 14.03 -16.26 -9.04
N VAL A 123 14.52 -17.51 -9.09
CA VAL A 123 15.55 -18.01 -8.16
C VAL A 123 16.84 -17.19 -8.30
N GLU A 124 17.28 -16.92 -9.51
CA GLU A 124 18.48 -16.11 -9.75
C GLU A 124 18.33 -14.67 -9.24
N ARG A 125 17.19 -14.06 -9.52
CA ARG A 125 16.91 -12.67 -9.07
C ARG A 125 16.77 -12.58 -7.55
N PHE A 126 16.25 -13.63 -6.89
CA PHE A 126 16.07 -13.64 -5.45
C PHE A 126 17.36 -13.45 -4.67
N HIS A 127 18.43 -14.12 -5.08
CA HIS A 127 19.73 -13.99 -4.41
C HIS A 127 20.33 -12.58 -4.56
N LEU A 128 20.23 -11.99 -5.75
CA LEU A 128 20.72 -10.64 -6.01
C LEU A 128 19.88 -9.60 -5.27
N PHE A 129 18.57 -9.81 -5.24
CA PHE A 129 17.62 -8.88 -4.68
C PHE A 129 17.79 -8.63 -3.18
N LEU A 130 18.25 -9.62 -2.44
CA LEU A 130 18.44 -9.48 -0.99
C LEU A 130 19.51 -8.41 -0.61
N ASP A 131 20.46 -8.16 -1.48
CA ASP A 131 21.50 -7.14 -1.27
C ASP A 131 21.14 -5.76 -1.81
N ASP A 132 20.04 -5.64 -2.55
CA ASP A 132 19.53 -4.36 -3.04
C ASP A 132 18.93 -3.51 -1.90
N ILE A 133 18.86 -2.20 -2.14
CA ILE A 133 18.13 -1.27 -1.27
C ILE A 133 16.63 -1.51 -1.40
N ALA A 134 15.93 -1.47 -0.29
CA ALA A 134 14.49 -1.65 -0.26
C ALA A 134 13.77 -0.59 -1.12
N SER A 135 12.84 -1.06 -1.95
CA SER A 135 11.93 -0.23 -2.72
C SER A 135 10.57 -0.90 -2.75
N ILE A 136 9.68 -0.47 -1.85
CA ILE A 136 8.33 -0.97 -1.73
C ILE A 136 7.42 -0.11 -2.62
N PRO A 137 6.63 -0.71 -3.54
CA PRO A 137 5.73 0.05 -4.39
C PRO A 137 4.57 0.65 -3.61
N ASP A 138 4.16 1.88 -3.95
CA ASP A 138 3.04 2.59 -3.33
C ASP A 138 1.70 1.88 -3.52
N GLU A 139 1.57 1.07 -4.58
CA GLU A 139 0.40 0.25 -4.90
C GLU A 139 -0.01 -0.70 -3.74
N ILE A 140 0.93 -1.02 -2.84
CA ILE A 140 0.66 -1.87 -1.67
C ILE A 140 -0.25 -1.17 -0.66
N SER A 141 -0.20 0.16 -0.57
CA SER A 141 -1.07 0.97 0.29
C SER A 141 -2.43 1.30 -0.33
N ASP A 142 -2.73 0.77 -1.54
CA ASP A 142 -3.97 1.10 -2.23
C ASP A 142 -5.20 0.51 -1.51
N THR A 143 -6.07 1.39 -1.04
CA THR A 143 -7.34 1.06 -0.37
C THR A 143 -8.45 0.68 -1.36
N GLN A 144 -8.17 0.69 -2.67
CA GLN A 144 -9.14 0.42 -3.74
C GLN A 144 -10.39 1.32 -3.69
N SER A 145 -10.23 2.53 -3.15
CA SER A 145 -11.31 3.51 -2.92
C SER A 145 -12.48 2.94 -2.08
N ASN A 146 -12.20 1.91 -1.27
CA ASN A 146 -13.19 1.28 -0.40
C ASN A 146 -12.49 0.48 0.71
N LEU A 147 -12.15 1.16 1.81
CA LEU A 147 -11.46 0.56 2.94
C LEU A 147 -12.40 -0.35 3.74
N LYS A 148 -12.69 -1.54 3.21
CA LYS A 148 -13.35 -2.62 3.96
C LYS A 148 -12.36 -3.32 4.89
N PRO A 149 -12.85 -4.03 5.93
CA PRO A 149 -11.98 -4.79 6.83
C PRO A 149 -11.02 -5.72 6.09
N GLU A 150 -11.47 -6.40 5.03
CA GLU A 150 -10.64 -7.32 4.24
C GLU A 150 -9.51 -6.58 3.51
N VAL A 151 -9.75 -5.37 3.01
CA VAL A 151 -8.75 -4.53 2.35
C VAL A 151 -7.73 -4.05 3.36
N LEU A 152 -8.18 -3.58 4.55
CA LEU A 152 -7.31 -3.19 5.63
C LEU A 152 -6.41 -4.34 6.09
N TYR A 153 -6.99 -5.53 6.34
CA TYR A 153 -6.23 -6.72 6.71
C TYR A 153 -5.21 -7.12 5.64
N LYS A 154 -5.57 -7.02 4.37
CA LYS A 154 -4.64 -7.28 3.26
C LYS A 154 -3.43 -6.35 3.30
N ILE A 155 -3.64 -5.04 3.50
CA ILE A 155 -2.54 -4.07 3.59
C ILE A 155 -1.66 -4.36 4.81
N LEU A 156 -2.27 -4.54 5.98
CA LEU A 156 -1.55 -4.87 7.23
C LEU A 156 -0.76 -6.18 7.13
N PHE A 157 -1.24 -7.15 6.36
CA PHE A 157 -0.52 -8.40 6.15
C PHE A 157 0.64 -8.27 5.15
N GLN A 158 0.62 -7.24 4.31
CA GLN A 158 1.67 -6.98 3.32
C GLN A 158 2.79 -6.06 3.85
N LEU A 159 2.53 -5.27 4.88
CA LEU A 159 3.45 -4.33 5.52
C LEU A 159 3.90 -4.79 6.90
#